data_868e05413a1bd451e2433489efe3dc7c
#
_entry.id   868e05413a1bd451e2433489efe3dc7c
#
_cell.length_a   1.000
_cell.length_b   1.000
_cell.length_c   1.000
_cell.angle_alpha   90.00
_cell.angle_beta   90.00
_cell.angle_gamma   90.00
#
_symmetry.space_group_name_H-M   'P 1'
#
loop_
_entity.id
_entity.type
_entity.pdbx_description
1 polymer ?
#
loop_
_entity_poly.entity_id
_entity_poly.type
_entity_poly.pdbx_seq_one_letter_code
_entity_poly.pdbx_strand_id
1 'polypeptide(L)'
;QKDYKGAMNVVDSIDWRRVKNVRTLCVVGEIYAANKRYEDSKEIFLLAYHRASIGKNILYRLVEVSLKLGQVSEAVEFYQEYREVAPNDNTQYILKYKILKVKKAPLAEQIKVLEDYKEKEFTEKWSYELAKLYYQDGDKEKCLELCNEIILWFNEGNYVMKAMDLKQRMGALTGEEKERYEQQFVPKLLKPEEADTIKEEKKAPEAENQGSESIESIQIKNEDLDGVESLQD
;
A
#
# COMPACT_ATOMS: atom_id res chain seq x y z
N GLN A 1 2.58 18.09 3.60
CA GLN A 1 2.34 17.54 2.25
C GLN A 1 3.67 17.09 1.66
N LYS A 2 3.76 15.84 1.20
CA LYS A 2 4.98 15.33 0.55
C LYS A 2 4.97 15.84 -0.89
N ASP A 3 5.78 16.85 -1.20
CA ASP A 3 5.93 17.37 -2.57
C ASP A 3 6.87 16.46 -3.38
N TYR A 4 6.33 15.36 -3.88
CA TYR A 4 7.08 14.43 -4.73
C TYR A 4 7.42 15.00 -6.12
N LYS A 5 6.64 15.98 -6.61
CA LYS A 5 6.92 16.61 -7.92
C LYS A 5 8.09 17.58 -7.83
N GLY A 6 8.14 18.41 -6.78
CA GLY A 6 9.28 19.31 -6.56
C GLY A 6 10.58 18.57 -6.28
N ALA A 7 10.50 17.42 -5.60
CA ALA A 7 11.65 16.56 -5.34
C ALA A 7 12.28 15.97 -6.62
N MET A 8 11.50 15.75 -7.70
CA MET A 8 11.99 15.13 -8.94
C MET A 8 13.11 15.92 -9.62
N ASN A 9 13.01 17.25 -9.67
CA ASN A 9 14.04 18.09 -10.31
C ASN A 9 15.40 17.95 -9.61
N VAL A 10 15.39 17.80 -8.28
CA VAL A 10 16.61 17.57 -7.49
C VAL A 10 17.13 16.15 -7.71
N VAL A 11 16.25 15.17 -7.69
CA VAL A 11 16.59 13.74 -7.84
C VAL A 11 17.21 13.47 -9.20
N ASP A 12 16.67 14.03 -10.28
CA ASP A 12 17.18 13.83 -11.64
C ASP A 12 18.53 14.52 -11.92
N SER A 13 18.96 15.46 -11.06
CA SER A 13 20.24 16.16 -11.20
C SER A 13 21.44 15.40 -10.60
N ILE A 14 21.20 14.31 -9.87
CA ILE A 14 22.22 13.60 -9.09
C ILE A 14 22.62 12.28 -9.75
N ASP A 15 23.94 12.02 -9.82
CA ASP A 15 24.45 10.69 -10.21
C ASP A 15 24.42 9.72 -9.01
N TRP A 16 23.33 8.97 -8.90
CA TRP A 16 23.07 8.04 -7.80
C TRP A 16 24.07 6.88 -7.72
N ARG A 17 24.79 6.58 -8.79
CA ARG A 17 25.84 5.54 -8.80
C ARG A 17 27.00 5.88 -7.88
N ARG A 18 27.17 7.15 -7.53
CA ARG A 18 28.21 7.62 -6.59
C ARG A 18 27.75 7.66 -5.15
N VAL A 19 26.45 7.60 -4.90
CA VAL A 19 25.89 7.69 -3.54
C VAL A 19 25.97 6.33 -2.87
N LYS A 20 26.76 6.23 -1.79
CA LYS A 20 26.96 4.98 -1.04
C LYS A 20 25.88 4.73 0.02
N ASN A 21 25.21 5.78 0.49
CA ASN A 21 24.24 5.67 1.57
C ASN A 21 22.96 4.94 1.09
N VAL A 22 22.74 3.74 1.61
CA VAL A 22 21.60 2.86 1.26
C VAL A 22 20.27 3.51 1.62
N ARG A 23 20.17 4.17 2.78
CA ARG A 23 18.94 4.86 3.21
C ARG A 23 18.53 5.95 2.23
N THR A 24 19.51 6.74 1.76
CA THR A 24 19.26 7.78 0.75
C THR A 24 18.75 7.16 -0.56
N LEU A 25 19.37 6.06 -1.01
CA LEU A 25 18.92 5.34 -2.21
C LEU A 25 17.47 4.83 -2.04
N CYS A 26 17.11 4.25 -0.89
CA CYS A 26 15.75 3.82 -0.63
C CYS A 26 14.74 4.98 -0.73
N VAL A 27 15.04 6.14 -0.13
CA VAL A 27 14.18 7.33 -0.23
C VAL A 27 14.01 7.78 -1.68
N VAL A 28 15.08 7.79 -2.45
CA VAL A 28 15.05 8.17 -3.88
C VAL A 28 14.25 7.17 -4.70
N GLY A 29 14.42 5.87 -4.46
CA GLY A 29 13.60 4.83 -5.08
C GLY A 29 12.10 5.04 -4.82
N GLU A 30 11.72 5.42 -3.59
CA GLU A 30 10.34 5.77 -3.25
C GLU A 30 9.84 7.03 -3.99
N ILE A 31 10.68 8.05 -4.13
CA ILE A 31 10.33 9.27 -4.89
C ILE A 31 10.03 8.92 -6.34
N TYR A 32 10.88 8.11 -6.99
CA TYR A 32 10.63 7.65 -8.35
C TYR A 32 9.35 6.82 -8.45
N ALA A 33 9.13 5.87 -7.53
CA ALA A 33 7.92 5.04 -7.50
C ALA A 33 6.65 5.89 -7.33
N ALA A 34 6.66 6.88 -6.43
CA ALA A 34 5.54 7.80 -6.21
C ALA A 34 5.20 8.64 -7.45
N ASN A 35 6.21 8.94 -8.29
CA ASN A 35 6.03 9.61 -9.58
C ASN A 35 5.80 8.63 -10.76
N LYS A 36 5.53 7.36 -10.48
CA LYS A 36 5.26 6.29 -11.47
C LYS A 36 6.43 6.01 -12.42
N ARG A 37 7.64 6.47 -12.08
CA ARG A 37 8.89 6.17 -12.81
C ARG A 37 9.47 4.86 -12.28
N TYR A 38 8.82 3.75 -12.60
CA TYR A 38 9.11 2.45 -11.99
C TYR A 38 10.45 1.85 -12.45
N GLU A 39 10.89 2.09 -13.68
CA GLU A 39 12.19 1.67 -14.17
C GLU A 39 13.32 2.33 -13.35
N ASP A 40 13.27 3.66 -13.20
CA ASP A 40 14.25 4.40 -12.41
C ASP A 40 14.23 3.99 -10.94
N SER A 41 13.02 3.81 -10.38
CA SER A 41 12.83 3.30 -9.03
C SER A 41 13.51 1.95 -8.83
N LYS A 42 13.32 1.01 -9.78
CA LYS A 42 13.93 -0.31 -9.75
C LYS A 42 15.45 -0.23 -9.81
N GLU A 43 16.00 0.60 -10.73
CA GLU A 43 17.46 0.80 -10.83
C GLU A 43 18.05 1.27 -9.50
N ILE A 44 17.41 2.23 -8.84
CA ILE A 44 17.85 2.75 -7.55
C ILE A 44 17.74 1.69 -6.43
N PHE A 45 16.64 0.93 -6.37
CA PHE A 45 16.53 -0.16 -5.39
C PHE A 45 17.54 -1.27 -5.63
N LEU A 46 17.90 -1.58 -6.88
CA LEU A 46 18.98 -2.50 -7.21
C LEU A 46 20.35 -1.96 -6.76
N LEU A 47 20.61 -0.65 -6.93
CA LEU A 47 21.81 -0.03 -6.37
C LEU A 47 21.86 -0.16 -4.84
N ALA A 48 20.73 0.06 -4.16
CA ALA A 48 20.61 -0.12 -2.72
C ALA A 48 20.84 -1.58 -2.32
N TYR A 49 20.24 -2.51 -3.03
CA TYR A 49 20.35 -3.96 -2.82
C TYR A 49 21.81 -4.44 -2.90
N HIS A 50 22.57 -4.03 -3.92
CA HIS A 50 23.98 -4.41 -4.07
C HIS A 50 24.92 -3.75 -3.06
N ARG A 51 24.47 -2.76 -2.30
CA ARG A 51 25.27 -2.04 -1.30
C ARG A 51 24.90 -2.38 0.13
N ALA A 52 23.71 -2.91 0.34
CA ALA A 52 23.25 -3.35 1.66
C ALA A 52 23.69 -4.78 1.95
N SER A 53 23.97 -5.09 3.22
CA SER A 53 23.73 -6.44 3.70
C SER A 53 22.23 -6.69 3.57
N ILE A 54 21.83 -7.70 2.82
CA ILE A 54 20.48 -7.98 2.31
C ILE A 54 19.37 -7.59 3.30
N GLY A 55 18.65 -6.49 2.99
CA GLY A 55 17.55 -5.99 3.82
C GLY A 55 16.19 -6.39 3.28
N LYS A 56 15.33 -7.02 4.10
CA LYS A 56 13.97 -7.42 3.72
C LYS A 56 13.16 -6.29 3.08
N ASN A 57 13.37 -5.04 3.52
CA ASN A 57 12.63 -3.88 3.01
C ASN A 57 12.97 -3.55 1.55
N ILE A 58 14.22 -3.71 1.15
CA ILE A 58 14.64 -3.49 -0.25
C ILE A 58 14.04 -4.58 -1.14
N LEU A 59 14.08 -5.83 -0.71
CA LEU A 59 13.47 -6.96 -1.43
C LEU A 59 11.96 -6.76 -1.59
N TYR A 60 11.27 -6.31 -0.52
CA TYR A 60 9.86 -5.95 -0.59
C TYR A 60 9.59 -4.92 -1.70
N ARG A 61 10.40 -3.86 -1.78
CA ARG A 61 10.26 -2.81 -2.81
C ARG A 61 10.58 -3.32 -4.21
N LEU A 62 11.60 -4.14 -4.34
CA LEU A 62 11.93 -4.76 -5.63
C LEU A 62 10.78 -5.63 -6.15
N VAL A 63 10.14 -6.43 -5.27
CA VAL A 63 8.93 -7.16 -5.65
C VAL A 63 7.83 -6.22 -6.13
N GLU A 64 7.51 -5.16 -5.37
CA GLU A 64 6.43 -4.24 -5.73
C GLU A 64 6.68 -3.53 -7.06
N VAL A 65 7.89 -3.01 -7.25
CA VAL A 65 8.26 -2.28 -8.47
C VAL A 65 8.29 -3.21 -9.68
N SER A 66 8.85 -4.43 -9.54
CA SER A 66 8.85 -5.44 -10.62
C SER A 66 7.42 -5.82 -11.03
N LEU A 67 6.48 -5.94 -10.07
CA LEU A 67 5.07 -6.17 -10.37
C LEU A 67 4.42 -4.99 -11.11
N LYS A 68 4.78 -3.74 -10.76
CA LYS A 68 4.29 -2.54 -11.47
C LYS A 68 4.81 -2.46 -12.91
N LEU A 69 5.99 -2.99 -13.17
CA LEU A 69 6.59 -3.12 -14.50
C LEU A 69 6.09 -4.33 -15.30
N GLY A 70 5.27 -5.19 -14.68
CA GLY A 70 4.82 -6.45 -15.30
C GLY A 70 5.91 -7.54 -15.35
N GLN A 71 7.04 -7.34 -14.70
CA GLN A 71 8.18 -8.26 -14.64
C GLN A 71 7.95 -9.33 -13.57
N VAL A 72 6.96 -10.19 -13.80
CA VAL A 72 6.46 -11.12 -12.78
C VAL A 72 7.51 -12.17 -12.40
N SER A 73 8.34 -12.63 -13.33
CA SER A 73 9.40 -13.62 -13.06
C SER A 73 10.41 -13.08 -12.06
N GLU A 74 10.91 -11.86 -12.27
CA GLU A 74 11.83 -11.21 -11.35
C GLU A 74 11.18 -10.94 -9.98
N ALA A 75 9.90 -10.51 -9.97
CA ALA A 75 9.17 -10.32 -8.72
C ALA A 75 9.09 -11.62 -7.90
N VAL A 76 8.97 -12.78 -8.57
CA VAL A 76 8.98 -14.09 -7.90
C VAL A 76 10.37 -14.42 -7.35
N GLU A 77 11.44 -14.11 -8.07
CA GLU A 77 12.82 -14.31 -7.61
C GLU A 77 13.09 -13.49 -6.34
N PHE A 78 12.81 -12.17 -6.36
CA PHE A 78 12.95 -11.33 -5.17
C PHE A 78 12.04 -11.77 -4.01
N TYR A 79 10.85 -12.29 -4.30
CA TYR A 79 9.98 -12.85 -3.28
C TYR A 79 10.57 -14.12 -2.64
N GLN A 80 11.22 -14.98 -3.40
CA GLN A 80 11.89 -16.16 -2.86
C GLN A 80 13.02 -15.74 -1.92
N GLU A 81 13.85 -14.80 -2.32
CA GLU A 81 14.90 -14.24 -1.47
C GLU A 81 14.33 -13.59 -0.20
N TYR A 82 13.20 -12.83 -0.33
CA TYR A 82 12.51 -12.24 0.81
C TYR A 82 12.15 -13.31 1.85
N ARG A 83 11.64 -14.46 1.41
CA ARG A 83 11.28 -15.58 2.28
C ARG A 83 12.47 -16.22 2.97
N GLU A 84 13.62 -16.24 2.33
CA GLU A 84 14.87 -16.75 2.92
C GLU A 84 15.41 -15.81 3.99
N VAL A 85 15.37 -14.51 3.73
CA VAL A 85 15.87 -13.48 4.65
C VAL A 85 14.90 -13.25 5.83
N ALA A 86 13.61 -13.36 5.61
CA ALA A 86 12.59 -13.08 6.63
C ALA A 86 11.51 -14.18 6.68
N PRO A 87 11.85 -15.42 7.06
CA PRO A 87 10.93 -16.56 7.00
C PRO A 87 9.71 -16.44 7.92
N ASN A 88 9.83 -15.69 9.00
CA ASN A 88 8.76 -15.49 9.98
C ASN A 88 7.97 -14.18 9.77
N ASP A 89 8.26 -13.43 8.73
CA ASP A 89 7.58 -12.17 8.46
C ASP A 89 6.25 -12.41 7.74
N ASN A 90 5.14 -11.96 8.35
CA ASN A 90 3.80 -12.14 7.78
C ASN A 90 3.61 -11.39 6.46
N THR A 91 4.42 -10.38 6.17
CA THR A 91 4.41 -9.64 4.91
C THR A 91 4.63 -10.55 3.69
N GLN A 92 5.23 -11.72 3.86
CA GLN A 92 5.38 -12.72 2.79
C GLN A 92 4.04 -13.14 2.17
N TYR A 93 2.97 -13.23 2.97
CA TYR A 93 1.62 -13.55 2.47
C TYR A 93 1.08 -12.42 1.59
N ILE A 94 1.33 -11.18 1.99
CA ILE A 94 0.93 -9.98 1.23
C ILE A 94 1.65 -9.94 -0.13
N LEU A 95 2.95 -10.18 -0.15
CA LEU A 95 3.73 -10.24 -1.39
C LEU A 95 3.23 -11.38 -2.30
N LYS A 96 2.97 -12.56 -1.73
CA LYS A 96 2.40 -13.70 -2.47
C LYS A 96 1.05 -13.34 -3.08
N TYR A 97 0.15 -12.71 -2.31
CA TYR A 97 -1.14 -12.23 -2.82
C TYR A 97 -0.97 -11.24 -3.98
N LYS A 98 -0.08 -10.25 -3.84
CA LYS A 98 0.20 -9.28 -4.91
C LYS A 98 0.69 -9.95 -6.20
N ILE A 99 1.56 -10.96 -6.10
CA ILE A 99 2.04 -11.76 -7.22
C ILE A 99 0.87 -12.52 -7.87
N LEU A 100 0.05 -13.22 -7.08
CA LEU A 100 -1.11 -13.97 -7.57
C LEU A 100 -2.11 -13.05 -8.28
N LYS A 101 -2.36 -11.87 -7.72
CA LYS A 101 -3.25 -10.85 -8.32
C LYS A 101 -2.76 -10.39 -9.70
N VAL A 102 -1.47 -10.09 -9.85
CA VAL A 102 -0.88 -9.69 -11.14
C VAL A 102 -0.88 -10.85 -12.14
N LYS A 103 -0.63 -12.08 -11.67
CA LYS A 103 -0.75 -13.30 -12.48
C LYS A 103 -2.18 -13.64 -12.88
N LYS A 104 -3.18 -12.93 -12.36
CA LYS A 104 -4.62 -13.26 -12.52
C LYS A 104 -4.93 -14.71 -12.11
N ALA A 105 -4.29 -15.18 -11.05
CA ALA A 105 -4.54 -16.50 -10.49
C ALA A 105 -6.00 -16.67 -10.04
N PRO A 106 -6.52 -17.90 -9.96
CA PRO A 106 -7.87 -18.16 -9.49
C PRO A 106 -8.19 -17.47 -8.15
N LEU A 107 -9.43 -17.00 -7.98
CA LEU A 107 -9.86 -16.31 -6.74
C LEU A 107 -9.61 -17.17 -5.50
N ALA A 108 -9.87 -18.48 -5.59
CA ALA A 108 -9.66 -19.42 -4.50
C ALA A 108 -8.22 -19.41 -3.96
N GLU A 109 -7.21 -19.29 -4.83
CA GLU A 109 -5.81 -19.21 -4.41
C GLU A 109 -5.51 -17.87 -3.74
N GLN A 110 -6.06 -16.76 -4.27
CA GLN A 110 -5.90 -15.42 -3.71
C GLN A 110 -6.56 -15.32 -2.33
N ILE A 111 -7.78 -15.86 -2.19
CA ILE A 111 -8.53 -15.93 -0.94
C ILE A 111 -7.72 -16.70 0.10
N LYS A 112 -7.27 -17.91 -0.22
CA LYS A 112 -6.53 -18.75 0.72
C LYS A 112 -5.30 -18.06 1.29
N VAL A 113 -4.55 -17.34 0.47
CA VAL A 113 -3.35 -16.62 0.94
C VAL A 113 -3.70 -15.50 1.91
N LEU A 114 -4.81 -14.78 1.69
CA LEU A 114 -5.24 -13.73 2.63
C LEU A 114 -5.94 -14.30 3.86
N GLU A 115 -6.60 -15.47 3.78
CA GLU A 115 -7.06 -16.23 4.94
C GLU A 115 -5.87 -16.62 5.84
N ASP A 116 -4.82 -17.22 5.25
CA ASP A 116 -3.57 -17.58 5.97
C ASP A 116 -2.92 -16.34 6.64
N TYR A 117 -2.98 -15.18 5.98
CA TYR A 117 -2.50 -13.92 6.57
C TYR A 117 -3.39 -13.47 7.73
N LYS A 118 -4.73 -13.48 7.57
CA LYS A 118 -5.70 -13.09 8.61
C LYS A 118 -5.52 -13.90 9.90
N GLU A 119 -5.17 -15.18 9.80
CA GLU A 119 -4.89 -16.02 10.98
C GLU A 119 -3.66 -15.56 11.77
N LYS A 120 -2.72 -14.87 11.14
CA LYS A 120 -1.51 -14.34 11.78
C LYS A 120 -1.66 -12.91 12.24
N GLU A 121 -2.36 -12.11 11.44
CA GLU A 121 -2.45 -10.68 11.66
C GLU A 121 -3.76 -10.12 11.10
N PHE A 122 -4.56 -9.47 11.95
CA PHE A 122 -5.80 -8.84 11.55
C PHE A 122 -5.59 -7.34 11.32
N THR A 123 -5.55 -6.93 10.05
CA THR A 123 -5.32 -5.54 9.65
C THR A 123 -6.46 -5.03 8.76
N GLU A 124 -6.82 -3.76 8.89
CA GLU A 124 -7.94 -3.15 8.15
C GLU A 124 -7.87 -3.38 6.64
N LYS A 125 -6.73 -3.05 6.06
CA LYS A 125 -6.50 -3.08 4.61
C LYS A 125 -6.66 -4.48 4.04
N TRP A 126 -5.98 -5.45 4.62
CA TRP A 126 -5.93 -6.79 4.05
C TRP A 126 -7.18 -7.59 4.37
N SER A 127 -7.83 -7.32 5.51
CA SER A 127 -9.15 -7.86 5.82
C SER A 127 -10.20 -7.34 4.83
N TYR A 128 -10.16 -6.05 4.47
CA TYR A 128 -11.04 -5.51 3.45
C TYR A 128 -10.75 -6.09 2.05
N GLU A 129 -9.47 -6.26 1.67
CA GLU A 129 -9.14 -6.92 0.39
C GLU A 129 -9.67 -8.37 0.35
N LEU A 130 -9.60 -9.10 1.47
CA LEU A 130 -10.19 -10.44 1.57
C LEU A 130 -11.72 -10.41 1.46
N ALA A 131 -12.41 -9.46 2.13
CA ALA A 131 -13.84 -9.28 2.00
C ALA A 131 -14.27 -9.00 0.54
N LYS A 132 -13.48 -8.20 -0.18
CA LYS A 132 -13.68 -7.97 -1.62
C LYS A 132 -13.56 -9.24 -2.44
N LEU A 133 -12.59 -10.11 -2.14
CA LEU A 133 -12.41 -11.36 -2.85
C LEU A 133 -13.61 -12.30 -2.60
N TYR A 134 -14.09 -12.41 -1.36
CA TYR A 134 -15.31 -13.17 -1.06
C TYR A 134 -16.53 -12.64 -1.84
N TYR A 135 -16.68 -11.30 -1.90
CA TYR A 135 -17.74 -10.69 -2.70
C TYR A 135 -17.64 -11.04 -4.19
N GLN A 136 -16.42 -11.03 -4.74
CA GLN A 136 -16.17 -11.38 -6.15
C GLN A 136 -16.40 -12.87 -6.44
N ASP A 137 -16.09 -13.72 -5.48
CA ASP A 137 -16.30 -15.19 -5.56
C ASP A 137 -17.77 -15.58 -5.36
N GLY A 138 -18.61 -14.64 -4.90
CA GLY A 138 -20.03 -14.86 -4.63
C GLY A 138 -20.34 -15.37 -3.22
N ASP A 139 -19.34 -15.56 -2.36
CA ASP A 139 -19.49 -15.93 -0.96
C ASP A 139 -19.92 -14.72 -0.12
N LYS A 140 -21.22 -14.41 -0.20
CA LYS A 140 -21.80 -13.26 0.50
C LYS A 140 -21.77 -13.42 2.01
N GLU A 141 -21.86 -14.63 2.51
CA GLU A 141 -21.89 -14.91 3.95
C GLU A 141 -20.54 -14.55 4.57
N LYS A 142 -19.44 -15.12 4.09
CA LYS A 142 -18.10 -14.78 4.57
C LYS A 142 -17.75 -13.30 4.35
N CYS A 143 -18.20 -12.72 3.24
CA CYS A 143 -18.02 -11.29 2.99
C CYS A 143 -18.68 -10.44 4.08
N LEU A 144 -19.92 -10.73 4.43
CA LEU A 144 -20.66 -10.00 5.47
C LEU A 144 -20.04 -10.18 6.86
N GLU A 145 -19.69 -11.41 7.21
CA GLU A 145 -19.01 -11.71 8.48
C GLU A 145 -17.74 -10.87 8.61
N LEU A 146 -16.90 -10.88 7.59
CA LEU A 146 -15.64 -10.15 7.62
C LEU A 146 -15.84 -8.63 7.63
N CYS A 147 -16.84 -8.10 6.91
CA CYS A 147 -17.19 -6.69 7.00
C CYS A 147 -17.65 -6.30 8.41
N ASN A 148 -18.43 -7.15 9.08
CA ASN A 148 -18.84 -6.93 10.46
C ASN A 148 -17.63 -6.92 11.40
N GLU A 149 -16.70 -7.85 11.24
CA GLU A 149 -15.46 -7.88 12.02
C GLU A 149 -14.67 -6.60 11.84
N ILE A 150 -14.48 -6.12 10.59
CA ILE A 150 -13.77 -4.86 10.31
C ILE A 150 -14.43 -3.67 10.99
N ILE A 151 -15.76 -3.55 10.89
CA ILE A 151 -16.51 -2.46 11.51
C ILE A 151 -16.42 -2.50 13.05
N LEU A 152 -16.49 -3.70 13.62
CA LEU A 152 -16.43 -3.91 15.07
C LEU A 152 -15.03 -3.59 15.63
N TRP A 153 -13.97 -4.09 15.00
CA TRP A 153 -12.62 -3.99 15.56
C TRP A 153 -11.96 -2.63 15.34
N PHE A 154 -12.17 -2.02 14.18
CA PHE A 154 -11.50 -0.78 13.83
C PHE A 154 -12.36 0.47 14.09
N ASN A 155 -13.65 0.29 14.23
CA ASN A 155 -14.63 1.33 14.52
C ASN A 155 -14.67 2.50 13.53
N GLU A 156 -13.55 3.17 13.23
CA GLU A 156 -13.45 4.30 12.32
C GLU A 156 -12.30 4.09 11.32
N GLY A 157 -12.37 4.76 10.17
CA GLY A 157 -11.32 4.74 9.17
C GLY A 157 -11.81 4.46 7.75
N ASN A 158 -10.90 4.65 6.79
CA ASN A 158 -11.23 4.50 5.37
C ASN A 158 -11.71 3.08 5.02
N TYR A 159 -11.12 2.04 5.61
CA TYR A 159 -11.50 0.66 5.32
C TYR A 159 -12.80 0.23 6.01
N VAL A 160 -13.12 0.82 7.16
CA VAL A 160 -14.43 0.66 7.80
C VAL A 160 -15.53 1.22 6.90
N MET A 161 -15.32 2.42 6.33
CA MET A 161 -16.27 3.01 5.38
C MET A 161 -16.40 2.19 4.10
N LYS A 162 -15.31 1.66 3.57
CA LYS A 162 -15.33 0.74 2.42
C LYS A 162 -16.04 -0.58 2.73
N ALA A 163 -15.92 -1.10 3.96
CA ALA A 163 -16.66 -2.28 4.39
C ALA A 163 -18.17 -2.00 4.48
N MET A 164 -18.56 -0.82 4.99
CA MET A 164 -19.96 -0.37 4.98
C MET A 164 -20.49 -0.20 3.56
N ASP A 165 -19.70 0.37 2.62
CA ASP A 165 -20.08 0.48 1.20
C ASP A 165 -20.34 -0.92 0.58
N LEU A 166 -19.50 -1.89 0.92
CA LEU A 166 -19.66 -3.27 0.44
C LEU A 166 -20.94 -3.91 1.01
N LYS A 167 -21.24 -3.70 2.31
CA LYS A 167 -22.50 -4.12 2.94
C LYS A 167 -23.72 -3.41 2.33
N GLN A 168 -23.60 -2.11 2.01
CA GLN A 168 -24.66 -1.34 1.34
C GLN A 168 -25.01 -1.96 -0.03
N ARG A 169 -24.00 -2.31 -0.82
CA ARG A 169 -24.19 -2.98 -2.14
C ARG A 169 -24.90 -4.34 -2.03
N MET A 170 -24.75 -5.00 -0.89
CA MET A 170 -25.44 -6.27 -0.58
C MET A 170 -26.80 -6.06 0.09
N GLY A 171 -27.19 -4.82 0.41
CA GLY A 171 -28.44 -4.51 1.11
C GLY A 171 -28.44 -4.96 2.58
N ALA A 172 -27.26 -5.07 3.22
CA ALA A 172 -27.06 -5.69 4.52
C ALA A 172 -26.60 -4.71 5.62
N LEU A 173 -26.71 -3.39 5.40
CA LEU A 173 -26.46 -2.41 6.47
C LEU A 173 -27.56 -2.45 7.53
N THR A 174 -27.16 -2.43 8.81
CA THR A 174 -28.09 -2.21 9.93
C THR A 174 -28.54 -0.75 9.96
N GLY A 175 -29.59 -0.44 10.76
CA GLY A 175 -30.09 0.94 10.89
C GLY A 175 -29.00 1.91 11.39
N GLU A 176 -28.27 1.53 12.41
CA GLU A 176 -27.17 2.32 13.00
C GLU A 176 -26.01 2.51 12.00
N GLU A 177 -25.61 1.44 11.30
CA GLU A 177 -24.58 1.51 10.27
C GLU A 177 -24.98 2.40 9.11
N LYS A 178 -26.28 2.40 8.74
CA LYS A 178 -26.80 3.24 7.66
C LYS A 178 -26.75 4.72 8.03
N GLU A 179 -27.18 5.07 9.24
CA GLU A 179 -27.08 6.45 9.73
C GLU A 179 -25.61 6.91 9.74
N ARG A 180 -24.72 6.08 10.22
CA ARG A 180 -23.29 6.36 10.26
C ARG A 180 -22.67 6.47 8.86
N TYR A 181 -23.09 5.62 7.92
CA TYR A 181 -22.66 5.68 6.52
C TYR A 181 -23.16 6.96 5.83
N GLU A 182 -24.40 7.37 6.07
CA GLU A 182 -24.98 8.60 5.52
C GLU A 182 -24.32 9.86 6.10
N GLN A 183 -23.92 9.86 7.37
CA GLN A 183 -23.25 11.00 8.00
C GLN A 183 -21.93 11.39 7.33
N GLN A 184 -21.23 10.47 6.66
CA GLN A 184 -20.01 10.81 5.91
C GLN A 184 -20.26 11.79 4.75
N PHE A 185 -21.47 11.79 4.20
CA PHE A 185 -21.85 12.68 3.08
C PHE A 185 -22.41 14.02 3.55
N VAL A 186 -22.65 14.17 4.86
CA VAL A 186 -23.07 15.46 5.41
C VAL A 186 -21.85 16.40 5.40
N PRO A 187 -21.93 17.56 4.71
CA PRO A 187 -20.83 18.51 4.72
C PRO A 187 -20.54 18.93 6.16
N LYS A 188 -19.33 18.68 6.66
CA LYS A 188 -18.89 19.26 7.92
C LYS A 188 -18.92 20.77 7.75
N LEU A 189 -19.74 21.45 8.55
CA LEU A 189 -19.71 22.91 8.64
C LEU A 189 -18.30 23.31 9.07
N LEU A 190 -17.53 23.84 8.14
CA LEU A 190 -16.19 24.34 8.40
C LEU A 190 -16.29 25.54 9.33
N LYS A 191 -15.40 25.59 10.32
CA LYS A 191 -15.25 26.80 11.12
C LYS A 191 -14.86 27.95 10.20
N PRO A 192 -15.22 29.21 10.48
CA PRO A 192 -14.90 30.35 9.62
C PRO A 192 -13.42 30.43 9.25
N GLU A 193 -12.51 30.01 10.15
CA GLU A 193 -11.06 29.96 9.96
C GLU A 193 -10.60 28.90 8.92
N GLU A 194 -11.38 27.83 8.74
CA GLU A 194 -11.09 26.76 7.76
C GLU A 194 -11.64 27.11 6.35
N ALA A 195 -12.61 28.02 6.27
CA ALA A 195 -13.21 28.45 5.01
C ALA A 195 -12.28 29.35 4.17
N ASP A 196 -11.37 30.06 4.81
CA ASP A 196 -10.43 30.96 4.13
C ASP A 196 -9.27 30.21 3.47
N THR A 197 -8.82 29.10 4.07
CA THR A 197 -7.79 28.23 3.47
C THR A 197 -8.25 27.52 2.19
N ILE A 198 -9.55 27.20 2.07
CA ILE A 198 -10.11 26.55 0.88
C ILE A 198 -10.26 27.54 -0.31
N LYS A 199 -10.39 28.84 -0.04
CA LYS A 199 -10.44 29.85 -1.11
C LYS A 199 -9.12 30.07 -1.82
N GLU A 200 -8.00 29.79 -1.14
CA GLU A 200 -6.67 29.88 -1.74
C GLU A 200 -6.32 28.64 -2.58
N GLU A 201 -6.84 27.45 -2.23
CA GLU A 201 -6.60 26.22 -2.99
C GLU A 201 -7.43 26.14 -4.30
N LYS A 202 -8.55 26.83 -4.41
CA LYS A 202 -9.41 26.82 -5.61
C LYS A 202 -8.91 27.66 -6.79
N LYS A 203 -7.74 28.27 -6.69
CA LYS A 203 -7.11 29.04 -7.80
C LYS A 203 -6.16 28.24 -8.69
N ALA A 204 -6.04 26.92 -8.50
CA ALA A 204 -5.31 26.04 -9.41
C ALA A 204 -6.29 25.31 -10.36
N PRO A 205 -5.97 25.15 -11.66
CA PRO A 205 -6.91 24.61 -12.64
C PRO A 205 -7.15 23.11 -12.44
N GLU A 206 -8.41 22.74 -12.60
CA GLU A 206 -8.90 21.36 -12.56
C GLU A 206 -8.20 20.52 -13.64
N ALA A 207 -7.48 19.49 -13.24
CA ALA A 207 -7.06 18.41 -14.10
C ALA A 207 -7.84 17.15 -13.72
N GLU A 208 -8.44 16.54 -14.73
CA GLU A 208 -9.39 15.46 -14.69
C GLU A 208 -8.95 14.27 -13.80
N ASN A 209 -9.88 13.85 -12.95
CA ASN A 209 -9.76 12.79 -11.99
C ASN A 209 -10.06 11.44 -12.68
N GLN A 210 -9.02 10.73 -13.11
CA GLN A 210 -9.13 9.30 -13.43
C GLN A 210 -8.37 8.51 -12.37
N GLY A 211 -9.15 7.76 -11.61
CA GLY A 211 -8.82 6.65 -10.71
C GLY A 211 -7.36 6.45 -10.29
N SER A 212 -6.87 7.22 -9.33
CA SER A 212 -5.61 6.91 -8.68
C SER A 212 -5.86 6.05 -7.44
N GLU A 213 -5.55 4.75 -7.51
CA GLU A 213 -5.22 4.03 -6.28
C GLU A 213 -4.03 4.75 -5.66
N SER A 214 -4.29 5.53 -4.62
CA SER A 214 -3.24 6.21 -3.86
C SER A 214 -2.28 5.17 -3.30
N ILE A 215 -1.01 5.32 -3.61
CA ILE A 215 0.05 4.62 -2.89
C ILE A 215 -0.01 5.18 -1.47
N GLU A 216 -0.62 4.41 -0.55
CA GLU A 216 -0.63 4.78 0.86
C GLU A 216 0.81 4.91 1.33
N SER A 217 1.09 6.06 1.90
CA SER A 217 2.38 6.43 2.45
C SER A 217 2.86 5.39 3.45
N ILE A 218 3.85 4.60 3.05
CA ILE A 218 4.54 3.69 3.94
C ILE A 218 5.39 4.55 4.86
N GLN A 219 4.98 4.61 6.12
CA GLN A 219 5.83 5.15 7.16
C GLN A 219 6.98 4.16 7.37
N ILE A 220 8.18 4.54 6.98
CA ILE A 220 9.40 3.84 7.40
C ILE A 220 9.54 4.14 8.89
N LYS A 221 9.16 3.18 9.75
CA LYS A 221 9.47 3.28 11.18
C LYS A 221 10.98 3.22 11.32
N ASN A 222 11.55 4.09 12.16
CA ASN A 222 12.99 4.12 12.42
C ASN A 222 13.55 2.80 12.94
N GLU A 223 12.70 1.95 13.52
CA GLU A 223 13.02 0.62 14.05
C GLU A 223 13.44 -0.40 12.98
N ASP A 224 13.06 -0.18 11.70
CA ASP A 224 13.36 -1.12 10.61
C ASP A 224 14.74 -0.87 9.96
N LEU A 225 15.54 0.08 10.48
CA LEU A 225 16.81 0.52 9.88
C LEU A 225 18.03 0.22 10.75
N ASP A 226 17.85 -0.34 11.94
CA ASP A 226 18.95 -0.62 12.88
C ASP A 226 19.95 -1.69 12.43
N GLY A 227 19.71 -2.34 11.29
CA GLY A 227 20.65 -3.30 10.69
C GLY A 227 21.75 -2.72 9.81
N VAL A 228 21.84 -1.37 9.68
CA VAL A 228 22.72 -0.70 8.69
C VAL A 228 23.95 -0.04 9.34
N GLU A 229 24.08 -0.05 10.67
CA GLU A 229 25.12 0.75 11.38
C GLU A 229 26.48 0.05 11.58
N SER A 230 26.75 -1.12 11.03
CA SER A 230 28.03 -1.78 11.24
C SER A 230 28.89 -1.95 9.99
N LEU A 231 29.26 -0.85 9.32
CA LEU A 231 30.41 -0.80 8.40
C LEU A 231 30.99 0.61 8.40
N GLN A 232 31.51 1.06 9.56
CA GLN A 232 32.57 2.05 9.62
C GLN A 232 33.81 1.34 10.18
N ASP A 233 34.68 0.95 9.25
CA ASP A 233 36.13 0.96 9.38
C ASP A 233 36.73 0.95 7.97
#